data_a428333eeef3232f82bd09c9b4b71736
#
_entry.id   a428333eeef3232f82bd09c9b4b71736
#
_cell.length_a   1.000
_cell.length_b   1.000
_cell.length_c   1.000
_cell.angle_alpha   90.00
_cell.angle_beta   90.00
_cell.angle_gamma   90.00
#
_symmetry.space_group_name_H-M   'P 1'
#
loop_
_entity.id
_entity.type
_entity.pdbx_description
1 polymer ?
#
loop_
_entity_poly.entity_id
_entity_poly.type
_entity_poly.pdbx_seq_one_letter_code
_entity_poly.pdbx_strand_id
1 'polypeptide(L)'
;MNIKKLFSRMGSPSLVLTFVIACPFLLFICQSHSVAAYDLDYGKVYEDSKVVSKKLNLSVYYEALNPSCATFIVKNLARIFDNGLNTILNLRLIPWGNAYVNKSSNAIVCQNGSDECQLNTLQACTVNVLRDVNKHFALIYCFEFLVIEGRYKDWRTCFSSLGLNQKPVLNCINSVNGTKLEQKYAIETAQLNPPHTFVPWVVVNNQPIGKDYNNFTAYACKAYKGNSAPIACQ
;
A
#
# COMPACT_ATOMS: atom_id res chain seq x y z
N MET A 1 10.04 -6.22 0.93
CA MET A 1 9.93 -6.76 -0.46
C MET A 1 10.16 -5.58 -1.39
N ASN A 2 11.20 -5.62 -2.20
CA ASN A 2 11.59 -4.47 -3.03
C ASN A 2 10.66 -4.39 -4.25
N ILE A 3 9.83 -3.35 -4.35
CA ILE A 3 8.84 -3.16 -5.42
C ILE A 3 9.53 -3.15 -6.80
N LYS A 4 10.75 -2.57 -6.92
CA LYS A 4 11.53 -2.59 -8.18
C LYS A 4 11.88 -4.01 -8.64
N LYS A 5 12.14 -4.94 -7.70
CA LYS A 5 12.42 -6.34 -8.02
C LYS A 5 11.17 -7.10 -8.48
N LEU A 6 9.97 -6.64 -8.09
CA LEU A 6 8.70 -7.20 -8.53
C LEU A 6 8.41 -6.84 -10.00
N PHE A 7 8.74 -5.62 -10.41
CA PHE A 7 8.49 -5.11 -11.77
C PHE A 7 9.58 -5.46 -12.79
N SER A 8 10.81 -5.79 -12.37
CA SER A 8 11.84 -6.27 -13.30
C SER A 8 11.52 -7.63 -13.94
N ARG A 9 10.50 -8.34 -13.42
CA ARG A 9 9.99 -9.59 -14.00
C ARG A 9 8.93 -9.42 -15.09
N MET A 10 8.50 -8.20 -15.37
CA MET A 10 7.43 -7.91 -16.33
C MET A 10 7.90 -7.73 -17.78
N GLY A 11 9.17 -7.92 -18.06
CA GLY A 11 9.75 -7.81 -19.41
C GLY A 11 10.65 -8.97 -19.74
N SER A 12 10.12 -10.09 -20.19
CA SER A 12 10.59 -10.93 -21.31
C SER A 12 10.01 -12.34 -21.23
N PRO A 13 9.44 -12.90 -22.30
CA PRO A 13 9.21 -14.33 -22.40
C PRO A 13 10.44 -14.94 -23.09
N SER A 14 11.17 -15.79 -22.43
CA SER A 14 11.75 -17.02 -22.97
C SER A 14 12.95 -17.54 -22.18
N LEU A 15 12.92 -18.86 -22.15
CA LEU A 15 13.94 -19.88 -21.91
C LEU A 15 13.93 -20.54 -20.53
N VAL A 16 13.16 -21.62 -20.52
CA VAL A 16 13.30 -22.76 -19.61
C VAL A 16 14.64 -23.43 -19.90
N LEU A 17 15.56 -23.41 -18.94
CA LEU A 17 16.71 -24.30 -18.93
C LEU A 17 16.70 -25.07 -17.62
N THR A 18 16.30 -26.33 -17.72
CA THR A 18 16.32 -27.34 -16.65
C THR A 18 17.77 -27.69 -16.30
N PHE A 19 18.18 -27.40 -15.06
CA PHE A 19 19.34 -28.05 -14.45
C PHE A 19 18.88 -28.90 -13.27
N VAL A 20 18.92 -30.25 -13.49
CA VAL A 20 18.86 -31.22 -12.45
C VAL A 20 20.26 -31.34 -11.83
N ILE A 21 20.40 -30.98 -10.57
CA ILE A 21 21.62 -31.28 -9.80
C ILE A 21 21.20 -32.12 -8.60
N ALA A 22 21.69 -33.33 -8.62
CA ALA A 22 21.59 -34.28 -7.53
C ALA A 22 22.42 -33.82 -6.33
N CYS A 23 21.83 -33.86 -5.14
CA CYS A 23 22.54 -33.61 -3.89
C CYS A 23 22.73 -34.93 -3.12
N PRO A 24 23.96 -35.30 -2.77
CA PRO A 24 24.20 -36.53 -1.97
C PRO A 24 23.97 -36.28 -0.48
N PHE A 25 23.38 -37.28 0.16
CA PHE A 25 23.17 -37.39 1.59
C PHE A 25 24.49 -37.34 2.38
N LEU A 26 24.53 -36.45 3.37
CA LEU A 26 25.50 -36.52 4.47
C LEU A 26 24.76 -36.69 5.79
N LEU A 27 24.92 -37.87 6.33
CA LEU A 27 24.51 -38.26 7.69
C LEU A 27 25.45 -37.56 8.69
N PHE A 28 24.95 -36.71 9.54
CA PHE A 28 25.67 -36.21 10.71
C PHE A 28 25.21 -36.95 11.94
N ILE A 29 26.17 -37.68 12.55
CA ILE A 29 26.07 -38.42 13.81
C ILE A 29 26.02 -37.39 14.95
N CYS A 30 24.96 -37.49 15.78
CA CYS A 30 24.81 -36.69 16.99
C CYS A 30 25.60 -37.32 18.12
N GLN A 31 26.69 -36.69 18.53
CA GLN A 31 27.46 -37.07 19.74
C GLN A 31 26.94 -36.24 20.92
N SER A 32 26.39 -36.93 21.89
CA SER A 32 25.92 -36.38 23.17
C SER A 32 27.11 -35.95 24.04
N HIS A 33 27.26 -34.65 24.27
CA HIS A 33 28.12 -34.14 25.33
C HIS A 33 27.25 -33.61 26.48
N SER A 34 27.43 -34.21 27.63
CA SER A 34 26.88 -33.76 28.90
C SER A 34 27.47 -32.40 29.28
N VAL A 35 26.64 -31.36 29.42
CA VAL A 35 27.06 -30.05 29.88
C VAL A 35 26.66 -29.88 31.33
N ALA A 36 27.68 -29.61 32.16
CA ALA A 36 27.54 -29.29 33.59
C ALA A 36 26.67 -28.04 33.78
N ALA A 37 25.78 -28.09 34.76
CA ALA A 37 24.97 -26.96 35.19
C ALA A 37 25.87 -25.90 35.81
N TYR A 38 25.95 -24.72 35.20
CA TYR A 38 26.45 -23.53 35.84
C TYR A 38 25.27 -22.74 36.41
N ASP A 39 25.33 -22.55 37.70
CA ASP A 39 24.45 -21.69 38.47
C ASP A 39 24.64 -20.23 37.94
N LEU A 40 23.69 -19.71 37.21
CA LEU A 40 23.71 -18.33 36.73
C LEU A 40 22.89 -17.49 37.69
N ASP A 41 23.62 -16.68 38.43
CA ASP A 41 23.18 -15.52 39.20
C ASP A 41 22.08 -14.75 38.44
N TYR A 42 20.89 -14.62 39.07
CA TYR A 42 19.72 -13.95 38.52
C TYR A 42 19.94 -12.44 38.56
N GLY A 43 20.85 -11.98 37.68
CA GLY A 43 21.07 -10.57 37.38
C GLY A 43 19.87 -9.97 36.69
N LYS A 44 19.33 -8.90 37.28
CA LYS A 44 18.26 -8.02 36.80
C LYS A 44 18.06 -8.06 35.31
N VAL A 45 16.92 -8.64 34.85
CA VAL A 45 16.39 -8.42 33.54
C VAL A 45 16.10 -6.92 33.42
N TYR A 46 16.96 -6.21 32.71
CA TYR A 46 16.61 -4.90 32.15
C TYR A 46 15.51 -5.16 31.15
N GLU A 47 14.27 -4.89 31.55
CA GLU A 47 13.20 -4.67 30.58
C GLU A 47 13.62 -3.44 29.77
N ASP A 48 14.28 -3.72 28.63
CA ASP A 48 14.38 -2.77 27.53
C ASP A 48 12.95 -2.53 27.03
N SER A 49 12.27 -1.58 27.65
CA SER A 49 10.99 -1.09 27.21
C SER A 49 11.23 -0.43 25.85
N LYS A 50 11.24 -1.26 24.80
CA LYS A 50 11.17 -0.81 23.42
C LYS A 50 9.92 0.07 23.32
N VAL A 51 10.10 1.37 23.46
CA VAL A 51 9.07 2.36 23.15
C VAL A 51 8.77 2.17 21.66
N VAL A 52 7.74 1.35 21.40
CA VAL A 52 7.23 1.19 20.03
C VAL A 52 6.66 2.53 19.62
N SER A 53 7.45 3.31 18.91
CA SER A 53 7.01 4.61 18.44
C SER A 53 5.77 4.42 17.56
N LYS A 54 4.69 5.13 17.90
CA LYS A 54 3.43 5.06 17.17
C LYS A 54 3.67 5.52 15.73
N LYS A 55 3.30 4.68 14.76
CA LYS A 55 3.36 5.06 13.34
C LYS A 55 2.50 6.30 13.07
N LEU A 56 2.97 7.15 12.17
CA LEU A 56 2.24 8.30 11.67
C LEU A 56 1.22 7.85 10.61
N ASN A 57 0.04 8.45 10.60
CA ASN A 57 -0.94 8.22 9.55
C ASN A 57 -0.59 9.06 8.31
N LEU A 58 -0.52 8.41 7.15
CA LEU A 58 -0.45 9.04 5.84
C LEU A 58 -1.70 8.65 5.07
N SER A 59 -2.63 9.59 4.88
CA SER A 59 -3.86 9.36 4.14
C SER A 59 -3.81 10.07 2.79
N VAL A 60 -4.15 9.36 1.72
CA VAL A 60 -4.19 9.87 0.36
C VAL A 60 -5.59 9.68 -0.21
N TYR A 61 -6.27 10.80 -0.47
CA TYR A 61 -7.59 10.86 -1.11
C TYR A 61 -7.36 11.14 -2.58
N TYR A 62 -7.84 10.27 -3.45
CA TYR A 62 -7.49 10.29 -4.87
C TYR A 62 -8.60 9.70 -5.76
N GLU A 63 -8.48 9.89 -7.05
CA GLU A 63 -9.32 9.32 -8.11
C GLU A 63 -8.50 8.37 -8.97
N ALA A 64 -9.08 7.24 -9.30
CA ALA A 64 -8.40 6.16 -10.04
C ALA A 64 -8.10 6.48 -11.51
N LEU A 65 -8.78 7.46 -12.14
CA LEU A 65 -8.48 7.89 -13.52
C LEU A 65 -7.91 9.31 -13.60
N ASN A 66 -7.53 9.90 -12.49
CA ASN A 66 -6.93 11.22 -12.48
C ASN A 66 -5.42 11.15 -12.75
N PRO A 67 -4.88 11.78 -13.81
CA PRO A 67 -3.47 11.68 -14.17
C PRO A 67 -2.51 12.20 -13.08
N SER A 68 -2.92 13.22 -12.32
CA SER A 68 -2.11 13.76 -11.21
C SER A 68 -2.03 12.75 -10.06
N CYS A 69 -3.15 12.07 -9.74
CA CYS A 69 -3.20 11.01 -8.73
C CYS A 69 -2.32 9.82 -9.14
N ALA A 70 -2.47 9.35 -10.37
CA ALA A 70 -1.66 8.26 -10.91
C ALA A 70 -0.17 8.58 -10.87
N THR A 71 0.21 9.77 -11.32
CA THR A 71 1.61 10.24 -11.27
C THR A 71 2.14 10.30 -9.83
N PHE A 72 1.35 10.84 -8.90
CA PHE A 72 1.74 10.92 -7.50
C PHE A 72 1.95 9.53 -6.89
N ILE A 73 1.01 8.61 -7.08
CA ILE A 73 1.10 7.24 -6.53
C ILE A 73 2.31 6.51 -7.10
N VAL A 74 2.51 6.56 -8.42
CA VAL A 74 3.57 5.79 -9.10
C VAL A 74 4.95 6.41 -8.88
N LYS A 75 5.10 7.74 -8.95
CA LYS A 75 6.42 8.39 -8.92
C LYS A 75 6.87 8.87 -7.55
N ASN A 76 5.92 9.27 -6.69
CA ASN A 76 6.24 9.89 -5.40
C ASN A 76 5.94 8.94 -4.23
N LEU A 77 4.70 8.47 -4.11
CA LEU A 77 4.27 7.66 -2.97
C LEU A 77 4.97 6.30 -2.92
N ALA A 78 5.22 5.67 -4.07
CA ALA A 78 5.90 4.38 -4.13
C ALA A 78 7.28 4.38 -3.45
N ARG A 79 7.93 5.54 -3.35
CA ARG A 79 9.26 5.67 -2.73
C ARG A 79 9.28 5.30 -1.24
N ILE A 80 8.13 5.35 -0.55
CA ILE A 80 8.06 4.97 0.88
C ILE A 80 8.54 3.54 1.14
N PHE A 81 8.42 2.66 0.14
CA PHE A 81 8.82 1.25 0.24
C PHE A 81 10.32 1.03 -0.03
N ASP A 82 10.99 2.00 -0.65
CA ASP A 82 12.41 1.92 -0.99
C ASP A 82 13.30 2.71 0.00
N ASN A 83 12.75 3.71 0.67
CA ASN A 83 13.51 4.65 1.52
C ASN A 83 13.27 4.48 3.03
N GLY A 84 12.58 3.42 3.41
CA GLY A 84 12.32 3.07 4.81
C GLY A 84 11.16 3.81 5.47
N LEU A 85 10.47 4.75 4.80
CA LEU A 85 9.33 5.46 5.37
C LEU A 85 8.15 4.55 5.73
N ASN A 86 7.98 3.41 5.04
CA ASN A 86 6.94 2.43 5.35
C ASN A 86 7.07 1.83 6.76
N THR A 87 8.24 1.93 7.38
CA THR A 87 8.45 1.47 8.77
C THR A 87 7.79 2.38 9.79
N ILE A 88 7.70 3.68 9.50
CA ILE A 88 7.15 4.71 10.39
C ILE A 88 5.76 5.22 9.95
N LEU A 89 5.29 4.82 8.77
CA LEU A 89 4.00 5.25 8.24
C LEU A 89 2.96 4.14 8.30
N ASN A 90 1.73 4.54 8.62
CA ASN A 90 0.51 3.78 8.40
C ASN A 90 -0.20 4.38 7.18
N LEU A 91 0.02 3.77 6.01
CA LEU A 91 -0.54 4.25 4.74
C LEU A 91 -2.02 3.90 4.63
N ARG A 92 -2.83 4.91 4.31
CA ARG A 92 -4.25 4.79 4.00
C ARG A 92 -4.52 5.35 2.61
N LEU A 93 -5.15 4.56 1.76
CA LEU A 93 -5.53 4.91 0.40
C LEU A 93 -7.05 5.01 0.32
N ILE A 94 -7.57 6.16 -0.09
CA ILE A 94 -8.99 6.48 -0.12
C ILE A 94 -9.38 6.83 -1.58
N PRO A 95 -9.73 5.83 -2.41
CA PRO A 95 -10.11 6.03 -3.81
C PRO A 95 -11.55 6.50 -3.91
N TRP A 96 -11.76 7.81 -3.83
CA TRP A 96 -13.05 8.47 -3.94
C TRP A 96 -12.91 9.84 -4.63
N GLY A 97 -12.02 10.70 -4.14
CA GLY A 97 -11.73 12.03 -4.70
C GLY A 97 -12.95 12.95 -4.77
N ASN A 98 -13.24 13.47 -5.96
CA ASN A 98 -14.36 14.37 -6.23
C ASN A 98 -15.67 13.63 -6.60
N ALA A 99 -15.73 12.31 -6.43
CA ALA A 99 -16.97 11.57 -6.63
C ALA A 99 -18.03 12.04 -5.63
N TYR A 100 -19.29 11.96 -6.03
CA TYR A 100 -20.43 12.34 -5.18
C TYR A 100 -21.62 11.41 -5.39
N VAL A 101 -22.53 11.39 -4.41
CA VAL A 101 -23.79 10.68 -4.52
C VAL A 101 -24.86 11.64 -5.05
N ASN A 102 -25.42 11.31 -6.20
CA ASN A 102 -26.54 12.07 -6.76
C ASN A 102 -27.78 11.88 -5.87
N LYS A 103 -28.30 12.97 -5.32
CA LYS A 103 -29.41 12.94 -4.35
C LYS A 103 -30.73 12.42 -4.94
N SER A 104 -30.95 12.58 -6.24
CA SER A 104 -32.18 12.17 -6.91
C SER A 104 -32.20 10.68 -7.26
N SER A 105 -31.04 10.14 -7.73
CA SER A 105 -30.94 8.75 -8.18
C SER A 105 -30.23 7.82 -7.19
N ASN A 106 -29.64 8.38 -6.15
CA ASN A 106 -28.74 7.69 -5.20
C ASN A 106 -27.54 7.00 -5.90
N ALA A 107 -27.24 7.39 -7.14
CA ALA A 107 -26.11 6.84 -7.90
C ALA A 107 -24.83 7.59 -7.56
N ILE A 108 -23.70 6.89 -7.59
CA ILE A 108 -22.38 7.48 -7.48
C ILE A 108 -22.00 8.04 -8.84
N VAL A 109 -21.54 9.28 -8.84
CA VAL A 109 -21.06 10.00 -10.03
C VAL A 109 -19.60 10.35 -9.82
N CYS A 110 -18.75 9.93 -10.75
CA CYS A 110 -17.32 10.19 -10.73
C CYS A 110 -16.93 11.23 -11.77
N GLN A 111 -15.90 12.03 -11.48
CA GLN A 111 -15.48 13.15 -12.31
C GLN A 111 -15.09 12.72 -13.72
N ASN A 112 -14.42 11.58 -13.86
CA ASN A 112 -13.94 11.03 -15.14
C ASN A 112 -14.82 9.88 -15.66
N GLY A 113 -16.10 9.85 -15.26
CA GLY A 113 -17.11 8.92 -15.78
C GLY A 113 -17.19 7.58 -15.06
N SER A 114 -17.98 6.67 -15.65
CA SER A 114 -18.31 5.38 -15.05
C SER A 114 -17.11 4.44 -14.87
N ASP A 115 -16.13 4.51 -15.76
CA ASP A 115 -14.91 3.70 -15.66
C ASP A 115 -14.11 4.08 -14.41
N GLU A 116 -14.08 5.36 -14.05
CA GLU A 116 -13.45 5.81 -12.79
C GLU A 116 -14.17 5.27 -11.57
N CYS A 117 -15.50 5.30 -11.55
CA CYS A 117 -16.27 4.73 -10.45
C CYS A 117 -15.95 3.23 -10.27
N GLN A 118 -15.89 2.46 -11.36
CA GLN A 118 -15.53 1.05 -11.31
C GLN A 118 -14.11 0.84 -10.77
N LEU A 119 -13.14 1.65 -11.19
CA LEU A 119 -11.77 1.56 -10.73
C LEU A 119 -11.61 2.03 -9.27
N ASN A 120 -12.35 3.05 -8.84
CA ASN A 120 -12.41 3.44 -7.43
C ASN A 120 -12.91 2.28 -6.55
N THR A 121 -14.00 1.61 -6.96
CA THR A 121 -14.52 0.42 -6.27
C THR A 121 -13.52 -0.73 -6.28
N LEU A 122 -12.86 -1.00 -7.41
CA LEU A 122 -11.80 -2.01 -7.53
C LEU A 122 -10.68 -1.74 -6.53
N GLN A 123 -10.21 -0.51 -6.46
CA GLN A 123 -9.10 -0.12 -5.57
C GLN A 123 -9.54 -0.13 -4.11
N ALA A 124 -10.75 0.31 -3.79
CA ALA A 124 -11.33 0.22 -2.46
C ALA A 124 -11.42 -1.24 -1.97
N CYS A 125 -11.93 -2.13 -2.82
CA CYS A 125 -11.98 -3.56 -2.54
C CYS A 125 -10.58 -4.19 -2.42
N THR A 126 -9.62 -3.76 -3.23
CA THR A 126 -8.23 -4.22 -3.16
C THR A 126 -7.62 -3.91 -1.79
N VAL A 127 -7.75 -2.68 -1.31
CA VAL A 127 -7.26 -2.26 0.02
C VAL A 127 -7.96 -3.03 1.14
N ASN A 128 -9.28 -3.22 1.04
CA ASN A 128 -10.06 -3.89 2.08
C ASN A 128 -9.78 -5.39 2.19
N VAL A 129 -9.60 -6.06 1.05
CA VAL A 129 -9.39 -7.51 0.98
C VAL A 129 -7.94 -7.88 1.27
N LEU A 130 -7.00 -7.15 0.69
CA LEU A 130 -5.57 -7.38 0.86
C LEU A 130 -5.04 -6.47 1.97
N ARG A 131 -5.18 -6.90 3.21
CA ARG A 131 -4.79 -6.11 4.39
C ARG A 131 -3.28 -5.85 4.49
N ASP A 132 -2.45 -6.66 3.83
CA ASP A 132 -1.00 -6.44 3.71
C ASP A 132 -0.74 -5.22 2.81
N VAL A 133 -0.15 -4.18 3.38
CA VAL A 133 0.13 -2.91 2.70
C VAL A 133 1.02 -3.10 1.47
N ASN A 134 1.98 -4.03 1.49
CA ASN A 134 2.84 -4.29 0.34
C ASN A 134 2.06 -4.91 -0.82
N LYS A 135 1.11 -5.81 -0.53
CA LYS A 135 0.31 -6.47 -1.55
C LYS A 135 -0.71 -5.53 -2.17
N HIS A 136 -1.50 -4.83 -1.35
CA HIS A 136 -2.50 -3.92 -1.92
C HIS A 136 -1.84 -2.73 -2.61
N PHE A 137 -0.75 -2.18 -2.07
CA PHE A 137 -0.05 -1.09 -2.74
C PHE A 137 0.56 -1.52 -4.07
N ALA A 138 1.12 -2.74 -4.18
CA ALA A 138 1.64 -3.25 -5.44
C ALA A 138 0.56 -3.32 -6.54
N LEU A 139 -0.67 -3.73 -6.19
CA LEU A 139 -1.80 -3.71 -7.13
C LEU A 139 -2.22 -2.29 -7.49
N ILE A 140 -2.38 -1.40 -6.50
CA ILE A 140 -2.72 0.01 -6.74
C ILE A 140 -1.67 0.67 -7.64
N TYR A 141 -0.39 0.45 -7.36
CA TYR A 141 0.69 0.94 -8.21
C TYR A 141 0.55 0.45 -9.66
N CYS A 142 0.27 -0.85 -9.86
CA CYS A 142 0.09 -1.42 -11.19
C CYS A 142 -1.14 -0.82 -11.89
N PHE A 143 -2.27 -0.66 -11.21
CA PHE A 143 -3.45 -0.05 -11.78
C PHE A 143 -3.18 1.40 -12.22
N GLU A 144 -2.56 2.19 -11.36
CA GLU A 144 -2.23 3.59 -11.66
C GLU A 144 -1.15 3.72 -12.74
N PHE A 145 -0.22 2.76 -12.82
CA PHE A 145 0.73 2.68 -13.93
C PHE A 145 0.01 2.46 -15.27
N LEU A 146 -0.97 1.55 -15.31
CA LEU A 146 -1.80 1.34 -16.50
C LEU A 146 -2.64 2.57 -16.87
N VAL A 147 -3.05 3.39 -15.89
CA VAL A 147 -3.70 4.68 -16.17
C VAL A 147 -2.75 5.63 -16.89
N ILE A 148 -1.49 5.74 -16.43
CA ILE A 148 -0.46 6.56 -17.10
C ILE A 148 -0.22 6.10 -18.53
N GLU A 149 -0.25 4.79 -18.77
CA GLU A 149 -0.06 4.17 -20.08
C GLU A 149 -1.34 4.23 -20.98
N GLY A 150 -2.46 4.76 -20.49
CA GLY A 150 -3.74 4.75 -21.20
C GLY A 150 -4.38 3.37 -21.33
N ARG A 151 -3.94 2.40 -20.56
CA ARG A 151 -4.32 0.98 -20.60
C ARG A 151 -5.09 0.53 -19.37
N TYR A 152 -5.77 1.42 -18.70
CA TYR A 152 -6.48 1.14 -17.44
C TYR A 152 -7.48 -0.02 -17.52
N LYS A 153 -8.02 -0.32 -18.73
CA LYS A 153 -8.92 -1.46 -18.95
C LYS A 153 -8.25 -2.82 -18.77
N ASP A 154 -6.93 -2.88 -18.87
CA ASP A 154 -6.13 -4.10 -18.71
C ASP A 154 -5.83 -4.44 -17.24
N TRP A 155 -6.49 -3.80 -16.28
CA TRP A 155 -6.21 -3.91 -14.84
C TRP A 155 -6.13 -5.36 -14.31
N ARG A 156 -6.83 -6.31 -14.96
CA ARG A 156 -6.76 -7.74 -14.58
C ARG A 156 -5.36 -8.32 -14.73
N THR A 157 -4.57 -7.80 -15.65
CA THR A 157 -3.18 -8.24 -15.86
C THR A 157 -2.30 -7.97 -14.66
N CYS A 158 -2.63 -6.98 -13.82
CA CYS A 158 -1.90 -6.68 -12.58
C CYS A 158 -1.92 -7.85 -11.59
N PHE A 159 -3.05 -8.54 -11.47
CA PHE A 159 -3.16 -9.70 -10.58
C PHE A 159 -2.26 -10.85 -11.03
N SER A 160 -2.29 -11.19 -12.32
CA SER A 160 -1.44 -12.26 -12.85
C SER A 160 0.03 -11.91 -12.80
N SER A 161 0.42 -10.68 -13.13
CA SER A 161 1.80 -10.21 -13.07
C SER A 161 2.39 -10.24 -11.66
N LEU A 162 1.55 -10.01 -10.65
CA LEU A 162 1.95 -10.03 -9.23
C LEU A 162 1.73 -11.40 -8.56
N GLY A 163 1.21 -12.40 -9.28
CA GLY A 163 0.90 -13.71 -8.74
C GLY A 163 -0.20 -13.68 -7.65
N LEU A 164 -1.13 -12.71 -7.74
CA LEU A 164 -2.20 -12.52 -6.76
C LEU A 164 -3.53 -13.06 -7.28
N ASN A 165 -4.30 -13.70 -6.41
CA ASN A 165 -5.65 -14.17 -6.76
C ASN A 165 -6.63 -13.00 -6.79
N GLN A 166 -7.25 -12.77 -7.97
CA GLN A 166 -8.24 -11.71 -8.15
C GLN A 166 -9.62 -12.03 -7.55
N LYS A 167 -9.97 -13.31 -7.37
CA LYS A 167 -11.32 -13.75 -6.98
C LYS A 167 -11.86 -13.07 -5.70
N PRO A 168 -11.08 -12.92 -4.60
CA PRO A 168 -11.57 -12.24 -3.41
C PRO A 168 -11.93 -10.77 -3.65
N VAL A 169 -11.14 -10.06 -4.49
CA VAL A 169 -11.40 -8.65 -4.84
C VAL A 169 -12.64 -8.54 -5.72
N LEU A 170 -12.80 -9.42 -6.72
CA LEU A 170 -14.01 -9.47 -7.56
C LEU A 170 -15.28 -9.77 -6.74
N ASN A 171 -15.19 -10.68 -5.78
CA ASN A 171 -16.31 -10.95 -4.87
C ASN A 171 -16.70 -9.73 -4.04
N CYS A 172 -15.73 -8.91 -3.60
CA CYS A 172 -15.99 -7.67 -2.89
C CYS A 172 -16.73 -6.66 -3.80
N ILE A 173 -16.24 -6.46 -5.02
CA ILE A 173 -16.85 -5.52 -5.99
C ILE A 173 -18.31 -5.91 -6.29
N ASN A 174 -18.58 -7.20 -6.50
CA ASN A 174 -19.91 -7.71 -6.87
C ASN A 174 -20.85 -7.93 -5.66
N SER A 175 -20.48 -7.43 -4.50
CA SER A 175 -21.27 -7.59 -3.28
C SER A 175 -21.63 -6.23 -2.68
N VAL A 176 -22.56 -6.24 -1.72
CA VAL A 176 -22.90 -5.06 -0.90
C VAL A 176 -21.69 -4.46 -0.17
N ASN A 177 -20.58 -5.21 -0.05
CA ASN A 177 -19.38 -4.70 0.61
C ASN A 177 -18.69 -3.63 -0.24
N GLY A 178 -18.68 -3.75 -1.57
CA GLY A 178 -18.17 -2.71 -2.47
C GLY A 178 -18.90 -1.38 -2.25
N THR A 179 -20.23 -1.41 -2.33
CA THR A 179 -21.07 -0.21 -2.08
C THR A 179 -20.88 0.39 -0.67
N LYS A 180 -20.75 -0.46 0.36
CA LYS A 180 -20.49 0.02 1.74
C LYS A 180 -19.12 0.70 1.85
N LEU A 181 -18.10 0.22 1.14
CA LEU A 181 -16.80 0.86 1.12
C LEU A 181 -16.84 2.23 0.43
N GLU A 182 -17.55 2.34 -0.69
CA GLU A 182 -17.76 3.61 -1.38
C GLU A 182 -18.47 4.62 -0.48
N GLN A 183 -19.56 4.21 0.18
CA GLN A 183 -20.28 5.05 1.14
C GLN A 183 -19.37 5.51 2.29
N LYS A 184 -18.56 4.60 2.83
CA LYS A 184 -17.59 4.92 3.88
C LYS A 184 -16.59 5.98 3.41
N TYR A 185 -16.04 5.84 2.21
CA TYR A 185 -15.08 6.79 1.67
C TYR A 185 -15.74 8.13 1.30
N ALA A 186 -16.99 8.11 0.84
CA ALA A 186 -17.78 9.33 0.63
C ALA A 186 -17.93 10.13 1.93
N ILE A 187 -18.35 9.48 3.02
CA ILE A 187 -18.51 10.10 4.33
C ILE A 187 -17.17 10.63 4.85
N GLU A 188 -16.13 9.81 4.78
CA GLU A 188 -14.79 10.17 5.26
C GLU A 188 -14.24 11.38 4.50
N THR A 189 -14.40 11.41 3.17
CA THR A 189 -13.94 12.52 2.33
C THR A 189 -14.73 13.80 2.60
N ALA A 190 -16.04 13.69 2.82
CA ALA A 190 -16.89 14.84 3.15
C ALA A 190 -16.58 15.45 4.53
N GLN A 191 -15.97 14.69 5.44
CA GLN A 191 -15.57 15.12 6.78
C GLN A 191 -14.17 15.77 6.83
N LEU A 192 -13.48 15.89 5.69
CA LEU A 192 -12.18 16.56 5.65
C LEU A 192 -12.30 18.02 6.13
N ASN A 193 -11.39 18.42 7.00
CA ASN A 193 -11.30 19.78 7.52
C ASN A 193 -9.84 20.29 7.45
N PRO A 194 -9.51 21.27 6.59
CA PRO A 194 -10.40 21.87 5.59
C PRO A 194 -10.84 20.87 4.51
N PRO A 195 -11.97 21.12 3.84
CA PRO A 195 -12.39 20.31 2.69
C PRO A 195 -11.30 20.29 1.61
N HIS A 196 -11.17 19.17 0.92
CA HIS A 196 -10.27 19.10 -0.23
C HIS A 196 -10.79 19.99 -1.37
N THR A 197 -9.89 20.55 -2.14
CA THR A 197 -10.20 21.44 -3.29
C THR A 197 -9.57 20.92 -4.59
N PHE A 198 -8.80 19.86 -4.51
CA PHE A 198 -8.17 19.15 -5.62
C PHE A 198 -7.77 17.75 -5.16
N VAL A 199 -7.34 16.90 -6.10
CA VAL A 199 -6.77 15.58 -5.84
C VAL A 199 -5.42 15.45 -6.57
N PRO A 200 -4.44 14.68 -6.03
CA PRO A 200 -4.52 13.96 -4.77
C PRO A 200 -4.50 14.89 -3.57
N TRP A 201 -5.34 14.61 -2.56
CA TRP A 201 -5.32 15.32 -1.29
C TRP A 201 -4.59 14.48 -0.24
N VAL A 202 -3.51 15.02 0.31
CA VAL A 202 -2.63 14.28 1.21
C VAL A 202 -2.72 14.84 2.61
N VAL A 203 -2.88 13.94 3.59
CA VAL A 203 -2.96 14.28 5.02
C VAL A 203 -1.88 13.49 5.76
N VAL A 204 -0.98 14.20 6.42
CA VAL A 204 0.09 13.61 7.24
C VAL A 204 -0.24 13.83 8.72
N ASN A 205 -0.46 12.76 9.46
CA ASN A 205 -0.75 12.79 10.90
C ASN A 205 -1.83 13.83 11.27
N ASN A 206 -2.97 13.78 10.55
CA ASN A 206 -4.13 14.66 10.64
C ASN A 206 -3.90 16.11 10.15
N GLN A 207 -2.74 16.41 9.57
CA GLN A 207 -2.45 17.70 8.97
C GLN A 207 -2.56 17.60 7.44
N PRO A 208 -3.54 18.26 6.79
CA PRO A 208 -3.55 18.43 5.33
C PRO A 208 -2.36 19.27 4.88
N ILE A 209 -1.66 18.81 3.84
CA ILE A 209 -0.46 19.48 3.34
C ILE A 209 -0.69 20.26 2.04
N GLY A 210 -1.93 20.28 1.56
CA GLY A 210 -2.36 21.12 0.44
C GLY A 210 -1.55 20.89 -0.84
N LYS A 211 -1.21 21.96 -1.53
CA LYS A 211 -0.48 21.91 -2.81
C LYS A 211 0.95 21.36 -2.69
N ASP A 212 1.48 21.27 -1.47
CA ASP A 212 2.83 20.71 -1.20
C ASP A 212 2.82 19.17 -1.05
N TYR A 213 1.78 18.51 -1.55
CA TYR A 213 1.57 17.07 -1.40
C TYR A 213 2.73 16.20 -1.90
N ASN A 214 3.50 16.68 -2.87
CA ASN A 214 4.69 15.97 -3.35
C ASN A 214 5.81 15.89 -2.31
N ASN A 215 5.83 16.82 -1.35
CA ASN A 215 6.84 16.91 -0.30
C ASN A 215 6.41 16.22 1.02
N PHE A 216 5.44 15.31 0.96
CA PHE A 216 4.90 14.61 2.14
C PHE A 216 5.99 13.95 3.01
N THR A 217 7.12 13.56 2.43
CA THR A 217 8.28 13.01 3.15
C THR A 217 8.79 13.98 4.21
N ALA A 218 8.97 15.25 3.88
CA ALA A 218 9.43 16.26 4.82
C ALA A 218 8.46 16.45 6.00
N TYR A 219 7.16 16.42 5.70
CA TYR A 219 6.11 16.50 6.75
C TYR A 219 6.12 15.26 7.65
N ALA A 220 6.28 14.07 7.07
CA ALA A 220 6.37 12.83 7.83
C ALA A 220 7.61 12.83 8.74
N CYS A 221 8.78 13.21 8.21
CA CYS A 221 10.02 13.29 8.98
C CYS A 221 9.92 14.31 10.11
N LYS A 222 9.34 15.49 9.86
CA LYS A 222 9.12 16.53 10.88
C LYS A 222 8.17 16.06 12.00
N ALA A 223 7.15 15.29 11.64
CA ALA A 223 6.15 14.79 12.59
C ALA A 223 6.63 13.57 13.39
N TYR A 224 7.62 12.83 12.88
CA TYR A 224 8.13 11.62 13.53
C TYR A 224 8.93 11.96 14.80
N LYS A 225 8.59 11.30 15.92
CA LYS A 225 9.22 11.50 17.23
C LYS A 225 9.88 10.24 17.79
N GLY A 226 10.07 9.22 16.94
CA GLY A 226 10.73 7.99 17.37
C GLY A 226 12.27 8.11 17.36
N ASN A 227 12.92 7.16 18.05
CA ASN A 227 14.37 7.18 18.26
C ASN A 227 15.20 6.77 17.03
N SER A 228 14.56 6.10 16.05
CA SER A 228 15.25 5.61 14.84
C SER A 228 14.59 6.20 13.61
N ALA A 229 15.18 7.26 13.08
CA ALA A 229 14.70 7.89 11.86
C ALA A 229 15.04 7.02 10.62
N PRO A 230 14.11 6.83 9.67
CA PRO A 230 14.41 6.15 8.42
C PRO A 230 15.39 6.96 7.56
N ILE A 231 16.05 6.28 6.60
CA ILE A 231 17.03 6.90 5.69
C ILE A 231 16.47 8.16 5.00
N ALA A 232 15.19 8.13 4.64
CA ALA A 232 14.52 9.28 4.00
C ALA A 232 14.47 10.55 4.90
N CYS A 233 14.72 10.42 6.19
CA CYS A 233 14.67 11.52 7.17
C CYS A 233 16.07 11.93 7.69
N GLN A 234 17.11 11.32 7.18
CA GLN A 234 18.50 11.64 7.45
C GLN A 234 19.05 12.57 6.34
#